data_28c972915721d79b22e5ff24dd8f0606
#
_entry.id   28c972915721d79b22e5ff24dd8f0606
#
_cell.length_a   1.000
_cell.length_b   1.000
_cell.length_c   1.000
_cell.angle_alpha   90.00
_cell.angle_beta   90.00
_cell.angle_gamma   90.00
#
_symmetry.space_group_name_H-M   'P 1'
#
loop_
_entity.id
_entity.type
_entity.pdbx_description
1 polymer ?
#
loop_
_entity_poly.entity_id
_entity_poly.type
_entity_poly.pdbx_seq_one_letter_code
_entity_poly.pdbx_strand_id
1 'polypeptide(L)'
;MKFAFCLFNYFPYSGLSRDFRRILNECQHRGHEAEVFVRTWQGCQLANTEVTILGDWRDNLSANHDKDKRYYRSLSQKLKENSFDAVVGFNKMPGLDVYYGADFCYIAREQKANHPALRLTPRYQHFFDFEKSVFGTNIQTLILSLSEREKKVFQEYYHTPDSRFSLLPPTLNLVDRKPVQDRSGTDRRIREEFGIAGDALLLLFIGSGFETKGLDRALRALASLPSDLQKRSQLMVIGQDHPGDYQDLAKQLGVGHKVHFLGGRPDIPELLAAGD
;
A
#
# COMPACT_ATOMS: atom_id res chain seq x y z
N MET A 1 23.71 7.30 -13.41
CA MET A 1 23.07 5.99 -13.64
C MET A 1 21.64 6.23 -14.09
N LYS A 2 21.11 5.33 -14.92
CA LYS A 2 19.73 5.37 -15.40
C LYS A 2 18.95 4.17 -14.83
N PHE A 3 17.88 4.45 -14.07
CA PHE A 3 17.07 3.42 -13.41
C PHE A 3 15.70 3.24 -14.06
N ALA A 4 15.23 2.01 -14.19
CA ALA A 4 13.84 1.71 -14.49
C ALA A 4 13.09 1.44 -13.19
N PHE A 5 12.07 2.25 -12.86
CA PHE A 5 11.21 2.06 -11.71
C PHE A 5 9.90 1.40 -12.13
N CYS A 6 9.59 0.25 -11.59
CA CYS A 6 8.47 -0.58 -11.99
C CYS A 6 7.48 -0.80 -10.84
N LEU A 7 6.21 -0.43 -11.06
CA LEU A 7 5.14 -0.68 -10.10
C LEU A 7 3.80 -0.90 -10.82
N PHE A 8 2.90 -1.69 -10.23
CA PHE A 8 1.61 -1.94 -10.87
C PHE A 8 0.73 -0.70 -10.88
N ASN A 9 0.45 -0.14 -9.72
CA ASN A 9 -0.48 0.98 -9.62
C ASN A 9 0.14 2.10 -8.78
N TYR A 10 0.02 3.32 -9.29
CA TYR A 10 0.33 4.52 -8.53
C TYR A 10 -0.95 5.27 -8.19
N PHE A 11 -1.14 5.58 -6.90
CA PHE A 11 -2.17 6.51 -6.44
C PHE A 11 -1.69 7.27 -5.18
N PRO A 12 -2.02 8.57 -5.03
CA PRO A 12 -1.36 9.46 -4.08
C PRO A 12 -1.46 9.05 -2.60
N TYR A 13 -2.52 8.34 -2.23
CA TYR A 13 -2.80 7.97 -0.84
C TYR A 13 -2.27 6.57 -0.45
N SER A 14 -1.52 5.92 -1.33
CA SER A 14 -0.86 4.64 -1.03
C SER A 14 0.45 4.85 -0.29
N GLY A 15 0.67 4.05 0.75
CA GLY A 15 1.97 3.97 1.42
C GLY A 15 3.11 3.60 0.45
N LEU A 16 2.86 2.61 -0.41
CA LEU A 16 3.81 2.17 -1.44
C LEU A 16 4.14 3.29 -2.43
N SER A 17 3.13 4.03 -2.92
CA SER A 17 3.34 5.14 -3.85
C SER A 17 4.10 6.30 -3.21
N ARG A 18 3.89 6.55 -1.91
CA ARG A 18 4.65 7.54 -1.17
C ARG A 18 6.12 7.15 -1.05
N ASP A 19 6.39 5.90 -0.69
CA ASP A 19 7.75 5.41 -0.53
C ASP A 19 8.47 5.33 -1.89
N PHE A 20 7.76 4.92 -2.96
CA PHE A 20 8.24 5.01 -4.33
C PHE A 20 8.68 6.44 -4.68
N ARG A 21 7.82 7.45 -4.46
CA ARG A 21 8.16 8.85 -4.75
C ARG A 21 9.39 9.34 -3.98
N ARG A 22 9.53 8.93 -2.73
CA ARG A 22 10.69 9.32 -1.89
C ARG A 22 11.98 8.74 -2.45
N ILE A 23 11.98 7.46 -2.82
CA ILE A 23 13.14 6.79 -3.40
C ILE A 23 13.47 7.40 -4.76
N LEU A 24 12.47 7.62 -5.61
CA LEU A 24 12.66 8.27 -6.91
C LEU A 24 13.28 9.67 -6.76
N ASN A 25 12.69 10.52 -5.91
CA ASN A 25 13.19 11.87 -5.68
C ASN A 25 14.62 11.87 -5.14
N GLU A 26 14.98 10.95 -4.25
CA GLU A 26 16.33 10.81 -3.71
C GLU A 26 17.33 10.39 -4.79
N CYS A 27 16.95 9.45 -5.67
CA CYS A 27 17.77 9.07 -6.82
C CYS A 27 18.04 10.27 -7.76
N GLN A 28 17.01 11.04 -8.07
CA GLN A 28 17.14 12.24 -8.91
C GLN A 28 17.98 13.33 -8.24
N HIS A 29 17.80 13.56 -6.94
CA HIS A 29 18.58 14.51 -6.18
C HIS A 29 20.09 14.16 -6.16
N ARG A 30 20.41 12.87 -6.24
CA ARG A 30 21.78 12.36 -6.39
C ARG A 30 22.31 12.40 -7.83
N GLY A 31 21.56 12.97 -8.77
CA GLY A 31 21.96 13.10 -10.18
C GLY A 31 21.77 11.82 -11.01
N HIS A 32 20.87 10.92 -10.61
CA HIS A 32 20.52 9.74 -11.39
C HIS A 32 19.29 10.01 -12.26
N GLU A 33 19.27 9.43 -13.44
CA GLU A 33 18.12 9.44 -14.34
C GLU A 33 17.16 8.31 -13.97
N ALA A 34 15.85 8.53 -14.20
CA ALA A 34 14.84 7.53 -13.91
C ALA A 34 13.70 7.59 -14.93
N GLU A 35 13.29 6.41 -15.39
CA GLU A 35 12.04 6.19 -16.12
C GLU A 35 11.09 5.34 -15.27
N VAL A 36 9.80 5.64 -15.31
CA VAL A 36 8.79 4.99 -14.50
C VAL A 36 7.83 4.21 -15.39
N PHE A 37 7.67 2.93 -15.11
CA PHE A 37 6.76 2.04 -15.80
C PHE A 37 5.64 1.61 -14.85
N VAL A 38 4.40 1.94 -15.19
CA VAL A 38 3.23 1.62 -14.37
C VAL A 38 2.13 0.98 -15.19
N ARG A 39 1.26 0.21 -14.55
CA ARG A 39 0.02 -0.25 -15.16
C ARG A 39 -1.03 0.86 -15.14
N THR A 40 -1.21 1.52 -13.99
CA THR A 40 -2.15 2.64 -13.84
C THR A 40 -1.51 3.78 -13.04
N TRP A 41 -1.89 5.01 -13.41
CA TRP A 41 -1.45 6.21 -12.73
C TRP A 41 -2.62 7.11 -12.36
N GLN A 42 -2.69 7.53 -11.11
CA GLN A 42 -3.67 8.50 -10.60
C GLN A 42 -2.97 9.68 -9.95
N GLY A 43 -3.42 10.89 -10.23
CA GLY A 43 -2.85 12.13 -9.69
C GLY A 43 -1.97 12.87 -10.66
N CYS A 44 -1.26 13.90 -10.16
CA CYS A 44 -0.40 14.76 -10.97
C CYS A 44 0.80 13.98 -11.53
N GLN A 45 1.24 14.37 -12.72
CA GLN A 45 2.48 13.87 -13.30
C GLN A 45 3.69 14.27 -12.44
N LEU A 46 4.73 13.45 -12.49
CA LEU A 46 6.00 13.74 -11.83
C LEU A 46 6.79 14.77 -12.66
N ALA A 47 7.35 15.76 -11.99
CA ALA A 47 8.28 16.68 -12.66
C ALA A 47 9.56 15.93 -13.05
N ASN A 48 10.10 16.23 -14.23
CA ASN A 48 11.37 15.69 -14.73
C ASN A 48 11.48 14.15 -14.73
N THR A 49 10.35 13.45 -14.90
CA THR A 49 10.34 11.98 -14.95
C THR A 49 9.40 11.53 -16.05
N GLU A 50 9.91 10.69 -16.95
CA GLU A 50 9.07 10.02 -17.93
C GLU A 50 8.27 8.91 -17.25
N VAL A 51 6.94 8.94 -17.40
CA VAL A 51 6.03 7.93 -16.88
C VAL A 51 5.33 7.22 -18.05
N THR A 52 5.64 5.97 -18.24
CA THR A 52 5.02 5.10 -19.26
C THR A 52 3.93 4.25 -18.63
N ILE A 53 2.69 4.44 -19.08
CA ILE A 53 1.53 3.65 -18.64
C ILE A 53 1.38 2.44 -19.57
N LEU A 54 1.50 1.24 -19.00
CA LEU A 54 1.47 -0.04 -19.73
C LEU A 54 0.16 -0.81 -19.58
N GLY A 55 -0.79 -0.30 -18.80
CA GLY A 55 -2.14 -0.87 -18.68
C GLY A 55 -3.03 -0.55 -19.86
N ASP A 56 -4.00 -1.40 -20.12
CA ASP A 56 -4.97 -1.21 -21.19
C ASP A 56 -6.43 -1.38 -20.69
N TRP A 57 -7.41 -1.13 -21.57
CA TRP A 57 -8.83 -1.21 -21.25
C TRP A 57 -9.30 -2.61 -20.78
N ARG A 58 -8.61 -3.69 -21.22
CA ARG A 58 -8.89 -5.07 -20.81
C ARG A 58 -8.66 -5.31 -19.34
N ASP A 59 -7.87 -4.46 -18.70
CA ASP A 59 -7.59 -4.56 -17.28
C ASP A 59 -8.84 -4.39 -16.42
N ASN A 60 -9.83 -3.62 -16.89
CA ASN A 60 -11.09 -3.43 -16.16
C ASN A 60 -11.95 -4.72 -16.09
N LEU A 61 -11.74 -5.65 -17.02
CA LEU A 61 -12.52 -6.89 -17.15
C LEU A 61 -11.76 -8.15 -16.72
N SER A 62 -10.51 -8.00 -16.27
CA SER A 62 -9.62 -9.14 -16.06
C SER A 62 -9.31 -9.36 -14.59
N ALA A 63 -8.98 -10.60 -14.24
CA ALA A 63 -8.43 -10.94 -12.93
C ALA A 63 -7.03 -10.32 -12.72
N ASN A 64 -6.65 -10.06 -11.47
CA ASN A 64 -5.39 -9.38 -11.16
C ASN A 64 -4.16 -10.08 -11.74
N HIS A 65 -4.10 -11.42 -11.67
CA HIS A 65 -2.98 -12.19 -12.22
C HIS A 65 -2.83 -12.05 -13.74
N ASP A 66 -3.94 -11.84 -14.48
CA ASP A 66 -3.87 -11.61 -15.93
C ASP A 66 -3.43 -10.17 -16.25
N LYS A 67 -3.86 -9.20 -15.44
CA LYS A 67 -3.36 -7.81 -15.52
C LYS A 67 -1.85 -7.76 -15.32
N ASP A 68 -1.37 -8.44 -14.29
CA ASP A 68 0.06 -8.46 -13.93
C ASP A 68 0.89 -9.14 -15.04
N LYS A 69 0.39 -10.23 -15.63
CA LYS A 69 1.03 -10.89 -16.77
C LYS A 69 1.13 -9.98 -18.01
N ARG A 70 0.05 -9.25 -18.34
CA ARG A 70 0.07 -8.32 -19.48
C ARG A 70 1.05 -7.18 -19.23
N TYR A 71 0.95 -6.55 -18.06
CA TYR A 71 1.89 -5.51 -17.66
C TYR A 71 3.34 -5.98 -17.78
N TYR A 72 3.68 -7.14 -17.19
CA TYR A 72 5.03 -7.68 -17.23
C TYR A 72 5.50 -7.96 -18.67
N ARG A 73 4.63 -8.47 -19.56
CA ARG A 73 4.97 -8.69 -20.97
C ARG A 73 5.31 -7.37 -21.67
N SER A 74 4.51 -6.33 -21.49
CA SER A 74 4.77 -5.01 -22.06
C SER A 74 6.01 -4.36 -21.47
N LEU A 75 6.21 -4.47 -20.15
CA LEU A 75 7.40 -4.01 -19.45
C LEU A 75 8.66 -4.70 -19.99
N SER A 76 8.66 -6.02 -20.11
CA SER A 76 9.81 -6.78 -20.60
C SER A 76 10.24 -6.38 -22.01
N GLN A 77 9.29 -5.97 -22.86
CA GLN A 77 9.61 -5.43 -24.17
C GLN A 77 10.27 -4.05 -24.03
N LYS A 78 9.73 -3.16 -23.23
CA LYS A 78 10.28 -1.80 -22.99
C LYS A 78 11.69 -1.84 -22.40
N LEU A 79 11.93 -2.74 -21.45
CA LEU A 79 13.26 -2.92 -20.86
C LEU A 79 14.32 -3.43 -21.86
N LYS A 80 13.90 -4.16 -22.91
CA LYS A 80 14.81 -4.60 -24.00
C LYS A 80 15.11 -3.49 -25.01
N GLU A 81 14.18 -2.56 -25.20
CA GLU A 81 14.31 -1.43 -26.13
C GLU A 81 15.25 -0.34 -25.58
N ASN A 82 15.47 -0.30 -24.27
CA ASN A 82 16.26 0.73 -23.57
C ASN A 82 17.32 0.08 -22.69
N SER A 83 18.41 0.80 -22.45
CA SER A 83 19.46 0.39 -21.51
C SER A 83 19.24 1.05 -20.16
N PHE A 84 19.19 0.25 -19.10
CA PHE A 84 19.13 0.69 -17.72
C PHE A 84 20.27 0.09 -16.92
N ASP A 85 20.82 0.85 -15.98
CA ASP A 85 21.85 0.36 -15.06
C ASP A 85 21.26 -0.56 -13.99
N ALA A 86 19.98 -0.35 -13.63
CA ALA A 86 19.23 -1.26 -12.78
C ALA A 86 17.71 -1.10 -12.95
N VAL A 87 16.99 -2.21 -12.71
CA VAL A 87 15.53 -2.30 -12.69
C VAL A 87 15.06 -2.44 -11.24
N VAL A 88 14.33 -1.44 -10.75
CA VAL A 88 13.84 -1.35 -9.37
C VAL A 88 12.35 -1.63 -9.33
N GLY A 89 11.93 -2.72 -8.70
CA GLY A 89 10.53 -3.11 -8.60
C GLY A 89 9.91 -2.82 -7.24
N PHE A 90 8.69 -2.30 -7.26
CA PHE A 90 7.84 -2.09 -6.07
C PHE A 90 6.75 -3.14 -5.93
N ASN A 91 6.68 -4.06 -6.87
CA ASN A 91 5.89 -5.28 -6.81
C ASN A 91 6.76 -6.45 -7.27
N LYS A 92 6.43 -7.66 -6.80
CA LYS A 92 7.15 -8.87 -7.19
C LYS A 92 6.94 -9.16 -8.67
N MET A 93 8.02 -9.30 -9.42
CA MET A 93 8.01 -9.68 -10.84
C MET A 93 9.40 -10.16 -11.28
N PRO A 94 9.52 -10.91 -12.37
CA PRO A 94 10.82 -11.35 -12.88
C PRO A 94 11.68 -10.18 -13.38
N GLY A 95 13.01 -10.36 -13.36
CA GLY A 95 13.97 -9.46 -14.01
C GLY A 95 14.28 -8.18 -13.21
N LEU A 96 14.06 -8.19 -11.90
CA LEU A 96 14.43 -7.07 -11.01
C LEU A 96 15.87 -7.22 -10.52
N ASP A 97 16.62 -6.11 -10.56
CA ASP A 97 17.91 -5.99 -9.87
C ASP A 97 17.71 -5.63 -8.40
N VAL A 98 16.71 -4.79 -8.12
CA VAL A 98 16.35 -4.38 -6.76
C VAL A 98 14.83 -4.52 -6.56
N TYR A 99 14.42 -5.11 -5.44
CA TYR A 99 13.02 -5.22 -5.02
C TYR A 99 12.77 -4.48 -3.70
N TYR A 100 11.81 -3.55 -3.71
CA TYR A 100 11.31 -2.91 -2.50
C TYR A 100 10.24 -3.78 -1.84
N GLY A 101 10.61 -4.45 -0.76
CA GLY A 101 9.88 -5.54 -0.14
C GLY A 101 8.72 -5.10 0.77
N ALA A 102 7.70 -4.44 0.20
CA ALA A 102 6.51 -3.99 0.94
C ALA A 102 5.41 -5.06 1.08
N ASP A 103 5.48 -6.14 0.29
CA ASP A 103 4.45 -7.18 0.25
C ASP A 103 4.81 -8.35 1.18
N PHE A 104 3.79 -8.95 1.79
CA PHE A 104 3.92 -10.19 2.56
C PHE A 104 4.29 -11.39 1.69
N CYS A 105 4.85 -12.43 2.32
CA CYS A 105 5.10 -13.70 1.65
C CYS A 105 3.77 -14.36 1.27
N TYR A 106 3.54 -14.51 -0.04
CA TYR A 106 2.29 -15.04 -0.59
C TYR A 106 2.08 -16.50 -0.18
N ILE A 107 3.11 -17.34 -0.32
CA ILE A 107 3.02 -18.77 0.05
C ILE A 107 2.73 -18.95 1.54
N ALA A 108 3.41 -18.20 2.40
CA ALA A 108 3.18 -18.28 3.85
C ALA A 108 1.71 -17.95 4.20
N ARG A 109 1.13 -16.97 3.51
CA ARG A 109 -0.29 -16.59 3.69
C ARG A 109 -1.23 -17.69 3.20
N GLU A 110 -1.01 -18.23 2.01
CA GLU A 110 -1.87 -19.26 1.41
C GLU A 110 -1.78 -20.60 2.16
N GLN A 111 -0.62 -20.92 2.73
CA GLN A 111 -0.49 -22.11 3.59
C GLN A 111 -1.29 -21.98 4.90
N LYS A 112 -1.30 -20.79 5.51
CA LYS A 112 -2.10 -20.52 6.70
C LYS A 112 -3.61 -20.62 6.43
N ALA A 113 -4.05 -20.22 5.23
CA ALA A 113 -5.43 -20.31 4.81
C ALA A 113 -5.90 -21.76 4.58
N ASN A 114 -4.98 -22.72 4.49
CA ASN A 114 -5.21 -24.18 4.38
C ASN A 114 -6.21 -24.59 3.28
N HIS A 115 -6.07 -23.99 2.09
CA HIS A 115 -6.88 -24.32 0.91
C HIS A 115 -6.03 -24.99 -0.19
N PRO A 116 -5.72 -26.31 -0.10
CA PRO A 116 -4.81 -26.97 -1.04
C PRO A 116 -5.28 -26.93 -2.51
N ALA A 117 -6.59 -26.93 -2.75
CA ALA A 117 -7.15 -26.84 -4.09
C ALA A 117 -6.78 -25.51 -4.81
N LEU A 118 -6.53 -24.43 -4.07
CA LEU A 118 -6.11 -23.14 -4.66
C LEU A 118 -4.75 -23.23 -5.34
N ARG A 119 -3.88 -24.16 -4.93
CA ARG A 119 -2.53 -24.35 -5.53
C ARG A 119 -2.58 -24.76 -7.00
N LEU A 120 -3.69 -25.33 -7.45
CA LEU A 120 -3.90 -25.73 -8.84
C LEU A 120 -4.47 -24.58 -9.71
N THR A 121 -4.78 -23.44 -9.11
CA THR A 121 -5.37 -22.32 -9.85
C THR A 121 -4.30 -21.52 -10.58
N PRO A 122 -4.62 -20.96 -11.79
CA PRO A 122 -3.72 -20.07 -12.52
C PRO A 122 -3.31 -18.83 -11.71
N ARG A 123 -4.19 -18.36 -10.81
CA ARG A 123 -3.91 -17.27 -9.88
C ARG A 123 -2.79 -17.62 -8.90
N TYR A 124 -2.88 -18.78 -8.25
CA TYR A 124 -1.85 -19.21 -7.30
C TYR A 124 -0.51 -19.37 -7.99
N GLN A 125 -0.50 -20.06 -9.14
CA GLN A 125 0.72 -20.31 -9.91
C GLN A 125 1.41 -18.98 -10.29
N HIS A 126 0.64 -18.00 -10.75
CA HIS A 126 1.18 -16.70 -11.13
C HIS A 126 1.86 -16.00 -9.94
N PHE A 127 1.19 -15.87 -8.80
CA PHE A 127 1.77 -15.18 -7.64
C PHE A 127 2.95 -15.93 -7.05
N PHE A 128 2.91 -17.26 -7.07
CA PHE A 128 4.04 -18.10 -6.70
C PHE A 128 5.25 -17.87 -7.61
N ASP A 129 5.06 -17.90 -8.93
CA ASP A 129 6.13 -17.72 -9.91
C ASP A 129 6.76 -16.33 -9.81
N PHE A 130 5.94 -15.29 -9.63
CA PHE A 130 6.40 -13.93 -9.45
C PHE A 130 7.19 -13.76 -8.15
N GLU A 131 6.71 -14.34 -7.05
CA GLU A 131 7.43 -14.33 -5.78
C GLU A 131 8.74 -15.13 -5.87
N LYS A 132 8.71 -16.32 -6.46
CA LYS A 132 9.89 -17.15 -6.66
C LYS A 132 10.94 -16.49 -7.57
N SER A 133 10.51 -15.68 -8.54
CA SER A 133 11.43 -14.94 -9.43
C SER A 133 12.23 -13.84 -8.71
N VAL A 134 11.78 -13.42 -7.52
CA VAL A 134 12.49 -12.45 -6.67
C VAL A 134 13.28 -13.16 -5.57
N PHE A 135 12.66 -14.14 -4.90
CA PHE A 135 13.21 -14.74 -3.67
C PHE A 135 13.93 -16.07 -3.86
N GLY A 136 13.82 -16.71 -5.02
CA GLY A 136 14.49 -17.99 -5.30
C GLY A 136 16.01 -17.94 -5.08
N THR A 137 16.61 -19.08 -4.73
CA THR A 137 18.05 -19.20 -4.38
C THR A 137 19.00 -18.79 -5.49
N ASN A 138 18.62 -19.04 -6.75
CA ASN A 138 19.45 -18.77 -7.94
C ASN A 138 19.22 -17.37 -8.53
N ILE A 139 18.52 -16.51 -7.82
CA ILE A 139 18.22 -15.15 -8.24
C ILE A 139 19.22 -14.18 -7.60
N GLN A 140 19.52 -13.07 -8.27
CA GLN A 140 20.49 -12.08 -7.78
C GLN A 140 19.84 -10.78 -7.28
N THR A 141 18.51 -10.66 -7.35
CA THR A 141 17.78 -9.47 -6.91
C THR A 141 18.16 -9.07 -5.47
N LEU A 142 18.60 -7.83 -5.27
CA LEU A 142 18.77 -7.23 -3.94
C LEU A 142 17.40 -6.90 -3.34
N ILE A 143 17.14 -7.29 -2.12
CA ILE A 143 15.85 -7.14 -1.46
C ILE A 143 15.95 -6.09 -0.35
N LEU A 144 15.27 -4.96 -0.53
CA LEU A 144 15.11 -3.93 0.50
C LEU A 144 13.96 -4.34 1.41
N SER A 145 14.27 -5.08 2.48
CA SER A 145 13.25 -5.60 3.40
C SER A 145 12.81 -4.54 4.40
N LEU A 146 11.50 -4.38 4.61
CA LEU A 146 10.96 -3.40 5.55
C LEU A 146 10.95 -3.92 7.00
N SER A 147 11.09 -5.22 7.23
CA SER A 147 11.14 -5.81 8.56
C SER A 147 11.95 -7.10 8.61
N GLU A 148 12.61 -7.32 9.73
CA GLU A 148 13.32 -8.57 10.02
C GLU A 148 12.38 -9.78 10.08
N ARG A 149 11.15 -9.57 10.50
CA ARG A 149 10.12 -10.63 10.55
C ARG A 149 9.81 -11.16 9.16
N GLU A 150 9.53 -10.27 8.21
CA GLU A 150 9.20 -10.68 6.83
C GLU A 150 10.44 -11.29 6.13
N LYS A 151 11.63 -10.74 6.37
CA LYS A 151 12.88 -11.33 5.89
C LYS A 151 12.99 -12.81 6.32
N LYS A 152 12.77 -13.12 7.61
CA LYS A 152 12.82 -14.49 8.12
C LYS A 152 11.79 -15.40 7.46
N VAL A 153 10.57 -14.89 7.20
CA VAL A 153 9.53 -15.66 6.51
C VAL A 153 9.98 -16.02 5.09
N PHE A 154 10.53 -15.07 4.33
CA PHE A 154 11.03 -15.35 2.98
C PHE A 154 12.22 -16.32 2.99
N GLN A 155 13.11 -16.22 3.97
CA GLN A 155 14.21 -17.17 4.14
C GLN A 155 13.73 -18.57 4.44
N GLU A 156 12.69 -18.73 5.27
CA GLU A 156 12.07 -20.01 5.60
C GLU A 156 11.49 -20.70 4.35
N TYR A 157 10.76 -19.94 3.51
CA TYR A 157 10.03 -20.51 2.37
C TYR A 157 10.86 -20.66 1.08
N TYR A 158 11.82 -19.77 0.86
CA TYR A 158 12.60 -19.72 -0.39
C TYR A 158 14.10 -19.98 -0.20
N HIS A 159 14.55 -20.13 1.03
CA HIS A 159 15.99 -20.29 1.36
C HIS A 159 16.85 -19.15 0.77
N THR A 160 16.28 -17.96 0.67
CA THR A 160 16.95 -16.77 0.12
C THR A 160 18.18 -16.43 0.96
N PRO A 161 19.37 -16.30 0.38
CA PRO A 161 20.59 -15.97 1.12
C PRO A 161 20.49 -14.64 1.87
N ASP A 162 21.03 -14.57 3.06
CA ASP A 162 21.02 -13.37 3.91
C ASP A 162 21.68 -12.16 3.24
N SER A 163 22.74 -12.40 2.47
CA SER A 163 23.50 -11.39 1.74
C SER A 163 22.66 -10.60 0.70
N ARG A 164 21.51 -11.13 0.31
CA ARG A 164 20.60 -10.46 -0.64
C ARG A 164 19.62 -9.50 0.04
N PHE A 165 19.55 -9.52 1.36
CA PHE A 165 18.67 -8.62 2.11
C PHE A 165 19.43 -7.40 2.62
N SER A 166 18.83 -6.24 2.42
CA SER A 166 19.18 -4.99 3.11
C SER A 166 17.96 -4.50 3.89
N LEU A 167 18.10 -4.32 5.20
CA LEU A 167 17.00 -3.85 6.03
C LEU A 167 16.78 -2.35 5.78
N LEU A 168 15.59 -1.98 5.35
CA LEU A 168 15.16 -0.61 5.12
C LEU A 168 13.85 -0.36 5.88
N PRO A 169 13.90 -0.11 7.20
CA PRO A 169 12.69 0.11 7.99
C PRO A 169 11.88 1.29 7.46
N PRO A 170 10.54 1.22 7.51
CA PRO A 170 9.69 2.34 7.15
C PRO A 170 10.05 3.56 7.99
N THR A 171 10.23 4.69 7.33
CA THR A 171 10.54 5.96 8.00
C THR A 171 9.44 6.98 7.76
N LEU A 172 9.27 7.88 8.72
CA LEU A 172 8.43 9.06 8.57
C LEU A 172 9.28 10.20 8.02
N ASN A 173 8.80 10.86 6.96
CA ASN A 173 9.37 12.14 6.56
C ASN A 173 8.77 13.24 7.42
N LEU A 174 9.51 13.71 8.40
CA LEU A 174 9.08 14.78 9.29
C LEU A 174 8.95 16.13 8.56
N VAL A 175 9.60 16.29 7.40
CA VAL A 175 9.49 17.51 6.59
C VAL A 175 8.10 17.62 5.95
N ASP A 176 7.52 16.49 5.52
CA ASP A 176 6.18 16.46 4.91
C ASP A 176 5.06 16.50 5.96
N ARG A 177 5.40 16.35 7.22
CA ARG A 177 4.47 16.40 8.36
C ARG A 177 4.83 17.56 9.28
N LYS A 178 4.60 18.79 8.79
CA LYS A 178 4.66 19.94 9.69
C LYS A 178 3.63 19.73 10.82
N PRO A 179 4.05 19.84 12.08
CA PRO A 179 3.12 19.79 13.19
C PRO A 179 2.02 20.84 12.98
N VAL A 180 0.78 20.47 13.25
CA VAL A 180 -0.32 21.45 13.27
C VAL A 180 0.00 22.45 14.37
N GLN A 181 0.20 23.72 13.99
CA GLN A 181 0.62 24.78 14.93
C GLN A 181 -0.48 25.11 15.94
N ASP A 182 -1.72 25.21 15.47
CA ASP A 182 -2.89 25.39 16.31
C ASP A 182 -3.71 24.09 16.37
N ARG A 183 -3.37 23.22 17.30
CA ARG A 183 -4.07 21.95 17.52
C ARG A 183 -5.51 22.19 17.96
N SER A 184 -5.75 23.14 18.88
CA SER A 184 -7.10 23.40 19.45
C SER A 184 -8.05 23.99 18.41
N GLY A 185 -7.59 24.94 17.59
CA GLY A 185 -8.41 25.51 16.51
C GLY A 185 -8.69 24.50 15.40
N THR A 186 -7.69 23.64 15.09
CA THR A 186 -7.86 22.56 14.12
C THR A 186 -8.85 21.50 14.61
N ASP A 187 -8.77 21.07 15.86
CA ASP A 187 -9.72 20.14 16.47
C ASP A 187 -11.15 20.70 16.39
N ARG A 188 -11.35 21.95 16.82
CA ARG A 188 -12.66 22.61 16.74
C ARG A 188 -13.18 22.62 15.30
N ARG A 189 -12.39 23.05 14.33
CA ARG A 189 -12.77 23.10 12.92
C ARG A 189 -13.18 21.73 12.37
N ILE A 190 -12.40 20.68 12.65
CA ILE A 190 -12.72 19.31 12.20
C ILE A 190 -14.01 18.82 12.85
N ARG A 191 -14.20 19.04 14.15
CA ARG A 191 -15.44 18.65 14.84
C ARG A 191 -16.67 19.39 14.29
N GLU A 192 -16.55 20.68 14.02
CA GLU A 192 -17.61 21.47 13.38
C GLU A 192 -17.93 20.99 11.98
N GLU A 193 -16.91 20.70 11.14
CA GLU A 193 -17.07 20.19 9.76
C GLU A 193 -17.93 18.91 9.72
N PHE A 194 -17.74 18.03 10.72
CA PHE A 194 -18.43 16.73 10.75
C PHE A 194 -19.56 16.64 11.79
N GLY A 195 -19.94 17.73 12.43
CA GLY A 195 -21.00 17.75 13.42
C GLY A 195 -20.73 16.94 14.67
N ILE A 196 -19.44 16.85 15.07
CA ILE A 196 -18.99 16.09 16.25
C ILE A 196 -19.01 17.00 17.48
N ALA A 197 -19.66 16.55 18.54
CA ALA A 197 -19.71 17.29 19.80
C ALA A 197 -18.31 17.46 20.40
N GLY A 198 -18.07 18.60 21.06
CA GLY A 198 -16.75 18.93 21.62
C GLY A 198 -16.27 17.96 22.71
N ASP A 199 -17.19 17.27 23.39
CA ASP A 199 -16.90 16.25 24.42
C ASP A 199 -16.93 14.81 23.90
N ALA A 200 -17.16 14.61 22.57
CA ALA A 200 -17.14 13.30 21.97
C ALA A 200 -15.70 12.79 21.82
N LEU A 201 -15.52 11.49 21.95
CA LEU A 201 -14.27 10.80 21.66
C LEU A 201 -14.18 10.54 20.15
N LEU A 202 -13.17 11.14 19.50
CA LEU A 202 -12.95 11.02 18.07
C LEU A 202 -11.88 9.96 17.78
N LEU A 203 -12.33 8.79 17.36
CA LEU A 203 -11.47 7.67 16.96
C LEU A 203 -11.15 7.78 15.46
N LEU A 204 -9.91 7.46 15.09
CA LEU A 204 -9.46 7.52 13.70
C LEU A 204 -9.04 6.14 13.21
N PHE A 205 -9.56 5.73 12.06
CA PHE A 205 -9.06 4.62 11.27
C PHE A 205 -8.47 5.18 9.97
N ILE A 206 -7.14 5.09 9.81
CA ILE A 206 -6.45 5.68 8.66
C ILE A 206 -5.73 4.60 7.87
N GLY A 207 -6.15 4.39 6.62
CA GLY A 207 -5.50 3.49 5.69
C GLY A 207 -6.45 2.92 4.65
N SER A 208 -5.93 2.72 3.43
CA SER A 208 -6.60 1.97 2.36
C SER A 208 -6.40 0.47 2.57
N GLY A 209 -7.25 -0.36 1.95
CA GLY A 209 -7.26 -1.81 2.17
C GLY A 209 -7.93 -2.17 3.50
N PHE A 210 -9.21 -1.84 3.63
CA PHE A 210 -10.01 -1.94 4.86
C PHE A 210 -9.99 -3.35 5.45
N GLU A 211 -10.06 -4.39 4.63
CA GLU A 211 -9.96 -5.78 5.05
C GLU A 211 -8.61 -6.08 5.71
N THR A 212 -7.52 -5.74 5.03
CA THR A 212 -6.15 -5.99 5.50
C THR A 212 -5.84 -5.22 6.79
N LYS A 213 -6.38 -4.00 6.92
CA LYS A 213 -6.19 -3.13 8.09
C LYS A 213 -7.15 -3.47 9.24
N GLY A 214 -8.20 -4.26 8.98
CA GLY A 214 -9.12 -4.76 9.99
C GLY A 214 -10.18 -3.75 10.39
N LEU A 215 -10.77 -3.04 9.43
CA LEU A 215 -11.88 -2.13 9.69
C LEU A 215 -13.08 -2.83 10.34
N ASP A 216 -13.34 -4.09 9.95
CA ASP A 216 -14.35 -4.93 10.59
C ASP A 216 -14.14 -5.08 12.11
N ARG A 217 -12.89 -5.25 12.54
CA ARG A 217 -12.51 -5.32 13.95
C ARG A 217 -12.71 -3.99 14.67
N ALA A 218 -12.35 -2.88 14.01
CA ALA A 218 -12.57 -1.54 14.58
C ALA A 218 -14.07 -1.24 14.77
N LEU A 219 -14.91 -1.61 13.80
CA LEU A 219 -16.38 -1.46 13.91
C LEU A 219 -16.97 -2.33 15.05
N ARG A 220 -16.53 -3.58 15.15
CA ARG A 220 -16.96 -4.47 16.25
C ARG A 220 -16.47 -3.96 17.61
N ALA A 221 -15.25 -3.44 17.69
CA ALA A 221 -14.72 -2.84 18.91
C ALA A 221 -15.55 -1.63 19.33
N LEU A 222 -15.90 -0.72 18.40
CA LEU A 222 -16.77 0.42 18.67
C LEU A 222 -18.14 -0.02 19.18
N ALA A 223 -18.73 -1.07 18.59
CA ALA A 223 -20.02 -1.63 19.00
C ALA A 223 -19.98 -2.31 20.38
N SER A 224 -18.80 -2.80 20.79
CA SER A 224 -18.60 -3.51 22.06
C SER A 224 -18.22 -2.58 23.23
N LEU A 225 -18.08 -1.28 22.99
CA LEU A 225 -17.77 -0.33 24.06
C LEU A 225 -18.89 -0.29 25.11
N PRO A 226 -18.57 -0.06 26.39
CA PRO A 226 -19.57 0.27 27.40
C PRO A 226 -20.50 1.42 26.94
N SER A 227 -21.76 1.36 27.33
CA SER A 227 -22.82 2.22 26.80
C SER A 227 -22.53 3.72 26.89
N ASP A 228 -21.91 4.17 27.95
CA ASP A 228 -21.50 5.57 28.18
C ASP A 228 -20.37 5.99 27.23
N LEU A 229 -19.35 5.15 27.04
CA LEU A 229 -18.27 5.40 26.09
C LEU A 229 -18.77 5.31 24.64
N GLN A 230 -19.58 4.31 24.33
CA GLN A 230 -20.14 4.16 22.98
C GLN A 230 -20.98 5.37 22.57
N LYS A 231 -21.80 5.93 23.49
CA LYS A 231 -22.62 7.13 23.21
C LYS A 231 -21.78 8.34 22.80
N ARG A 232 -20.61 8.49 23.41
CA ARG A 232 -19.68 9.61 23.17
C ARG A 232 -18.70 9.38 22.05
N SER A 233 -18.53 8.13 21.57
CA SER A 233 -17.52 7.81 20.56
C SER A 233 -18.05 8.03 19.15
N GLN A 234 -17.20 8.60 18.29
CA GLN A 234 -17.35 8.72 16.85
C GLN A 234 -16.13 8.11 16.16
N LEU A 235 -16.30 7.47 15.02
CA LEU A 235 -15.21 6.86 14.25
C LEU A 235 -15.12 7.50 12.86
N MET A 236 -13.99 8.12 12.54
CA MET A 236 -13.67 8.53 11.17
C MET A 236 -12.86 7.45 10.47
N VAL A 237 -13.30 7.05 9.30
CA VAL A 237 -12.64 6.07 8.43
C VAL A 237 -12.07 6.78 7.21
N ILE A 238 -10.75 6.88 7.15
CA ILE A 238 -10.02 7.61 6.12
C ILE A 238 -9.20 6.62 5.27
N GLY A 239 -9.48 6.54 3.98
CA GLY A 239 -8.79 5.66 3.06
C GLY A 239 -9.54 5.45 1.75
N GLN A 240 -8.83 5.09 0.69
CA GLN A 240 -9.42 4.77 -0.61
C GLN A 240 -9.72 3.27 -0.67
N ASP A 241 -10.98 2.91 -0.43
CA ASP A 241 -11.50 1.56 -0.59
C ASP A 241 -13.02 1.61 -0.73
N HIS A 242 -13.66 0.49 -1.07
CA HIS A 242 -15.12 0.40 -1.16
C HIS A 242 -15.74 0.29 0.24
N PRO A 243 -16.53 1.28 0.70
CA PRO A 243 -17.06 1.28 2.06
C PRO A 243 -18.33 0.42 2.22
N GLY A 244 -18.98 -0.03 1.13
CA GLY A 244 -20.33 -0.60 1.14
C GLY A 244 -20.55 -1.69 2.19
N ASP A 245 -19.78 -2.78 2.13
CA ASP A 245 -19.91 -3.89 3.08
C ASP A 245 -19.66 -3.46 4.54
N TYR A 246 -18.77 -2.49 4.75
CA TYR A 246 -18.46 -1.95 6.08
C TYR A 246 -19.53 -0.99 6.59
N GLN A 247 -20.18 -0.23 5.69
CA GLN A 247 -21.34 0.59 6.04
C GLN A 247 -22.50 -0.31 6.49
N ASP A 248 -22.74 -1.40 5.81
CA ASP A 248 -23.79 -2.36 6.16
C ASP A 248 -23.45 -3.10 7.47
N LEU A 249 -22.19 -3.48 7.68
CA LEU A 249 -21.74 -4.03 8.95
C LEU A 249 -21.94 -3.01 10.10
N ALA A 250 -21.59 -1.75 9.91
CA ALA A 250 -21.80 -0.72 10.93
C ALA A 250 -23.28 -0.53 11.28
N LYS A 251 -24.19 -0.58 10.28
CA LYS A 251 -25.65 -0.55 10.50
C LYS A 251 -26.11 -1.79 11.28
N GLN A 252 -25.69 -2.99 10.89
CA GLN A 252 -26.01 -4.25 11.58
C GLN A 252 -25.57 -4.24 13.05
N LEU A 253 -24.41 -3.62 13.33
CA LEU A 253 -23.89 -3.46 14.69
C LEU A 253 -24.54 -2.30 15.48
N GLY A 254 -25.46 -1.55 14.88
CA GLY A 254 -26.14 -0.42 15.52
C GLY A 254 -25.27 0.84 15.67
N VAL A 255 -24.09 0.89 15.07
CA VAL A 255 -23.14 2.03 15.18
C VAL A 255 -23.00 2.84 13.89
N GLY A 256 -23.82 2.59 12.88
CA GLY A 256 -23.70 3.25 11.57
C GLY A 256 -23.77 4.78 11.62
N HIS A 257 -24.56 5.34 12.53
CA HIS A 257 -24.69 6.80 12.75
C HIS A 257 -23.47 7.44 13.45
N LYS A 258 -22.52 6.63 13.90
CA LYS A 258 -21.28 7.04 14.58
C LYS A 258 -20.04 6.90 13.70
N VAL A 259 -20.21 6.42 12.46
CA VAL A 259 -19.07 6.10 11.57
C VAL A 259 -19.13 7.00 10.34
N HIS A 260 -18.06 7.78 10.14
CA HIS A 260 -17.91 8.71 9.04
C HIS A 260 -16.89 8.15 8.03
N PHE A 261 -17.35 7.75 6.84
CA PHE A 261 -16.49 7.29 5.76
C PHE A 261 -16.07 8.47 4.88
N LEU A 262 -14.80 8.89 4.94
CA LEU A 262 -14.32 10.15 4.36
C LEU A 262 -13.60 9.96 3.02
N GLY A 263 -13.33 8.69 2.60
CA GLY A 263 -12.48 8.45 1.43
C GLY A 263 -11.02 8.84 1.66
N GLY A 264 -10.27 9.04 0.57
CA GLY A 264 -8.89 9.54 0.65
C GLY A 264 -8.86 11.04 0.96
N ARG A 265 -8.07 11.44 1.97
CA ARG A 265 -7.93 12.83 2.44
C ARG A 265 -6.47 13.28 2.39
N PRO A 266 -6.17 14.51 1.97
CA PRO A 266 -4.82 15.09 2.00
C PRO A 266 -4.46 15.68 3.38
N ASP A 267 -5.45 16.04 4.20
CA ASP A 267 -5.33 16.72 5.49
C ASP A 267 -5.20 15.76 6.68
N ILE A 268 -4.47 14.65 6.49
CA ILE A 268 -4.22 13.66 7.54
C ILE A 268 -3.59 14.26 8.81
N PRO A 269 -2.63 15.21 8.73
CA PRO A 269 -2.07 15.83 9.93
C PRO A 269 -3.12 16.53 10.78
N GLU A 270 -4.08 17.23 10.16
CA GLU A 270 -5.16 17.93 10.82
C GLU A 270 -6.14 16.95 11.48
N LEU A 271 -6.51 15.89 10.78
CA LEU A 271 -7.37 14.83 11.32
C LEU A 271 -6.69 14.13 12.52
N LEU A 272 -5.38 13.86 12.43
CA LEU A 272 -4.62 13.32 13.56
C LEU A 272 -4.52 14.29 14.75
N ALA A 273 -4.52 15.60 14.50
CA ALA A 273 -4.52 16.59 15.57
C ALA A 273 -5.85 16.68 16.29
N ALA A 274 -6.96 16.36 15.60
CA ALA A 274 -8.32 16.35 16.15
C ALA A 274 -8.71 15.02 16.82
N GLY A 275 -7.99 13.93 16.57
CA GLY A 275 -8.25 12.63 17.20
C GLY A 275 -7.79 12.56 18.65
N ASP A 276 -8.48 11.74 19.47
CA ASP A 276 -8.20 11.48 20.87
C ASP A 276 -7.25 10.30 21.11
#